data_22a9d11f21cfb83e7be19d01b963e65b
#
_entry.id   22a9d11f21cfb83e7be19d01b963e65b
#
_cell.length_a   1.000
_cell.length_b   1.000
_cell.length_c   1.000
_cell.angle_alpha   90.00
_cell.angle_beta   90.00
_cell.angle_gamma   90.00
#
_symmetry.space_group_name_H-M   'P 1'
#
loop_
_entity.id
_entity.type
_entity.pdbx_description
1 polymer ?
#
loop_
_entity_poly.entity_id
_entity_poly.type
_entity_poly.pdbx_seq_one_letter_code
_entity_poly.pdbx_strand_id
1 'polypeptide(L)'
;MPDRRDVLLGSAALALGSLSGCSGTADNAYGTTMTRLRAPLGPTPDLRDFVRYATLAPNGHNTQPWRFAATPTGVDIMPDLSRRTPVVDPDDHHLFVGLGCAAENLAIAASANGRPASIGFDPAGDGRIAIELGSGRPRDLALCRAIPARQSTRSLYDGRPVPVEDLRSLERAAAVPGVSLLLITDPPRRERVLETVLHANDLQMEDPAFMAELMRWLRFNEAAALRTGDGLYSACSGSRTAPTWLGKRMFPLFFTKTSETERYTA
;
A
#
# COMPACT_ATOMS: atom_id res chain seq x y z
N MET A 1 36.63 16.87 -3.89
CA MET A 1 35.66 15.77 -3.91
C MET A 1 34.81 15.93 -5.18
N PRO A 2 34.90 15.05 -6.17
CA PRO A 2 34.14 15.20 -7.41
C PRO A 2 32.67 14.89 -7.18
N ASP A 3 31.83 15.67 -7.84
CA ASP A 3 30.38 15.66 -7.79
C ASP A 3 29.84 14.34 -8.38
N ARG A 4 28.82 13.77 -7.74
CA ARG A 4 28.20 12.47 -8.11
C ARG A 4 27.51 12.47 -9.50
N ARG A 5 27.60 13.55 -10.26
CA ARG A 5 27.03 13.69 -11.61
C ARG A 5 27.95 13.23 -12.75
N ASP A 6 29.23 13.00 -12.48
CA ASP A 6 30.23 12.77 -13.55
C ASP A 6 30.57 11.30 -13.83
N VAL A 7 29.95 10.34 -13.18
CA VAL A 7 30.31 8.90 -13.31
C VAL A 7 29.45 8.14 -14.35
N LEU A 8 28.51 8.78 -15.04
CA LEU A 8 27.64 8.12 -16.03
C LEU A 8 27.80 8.61 -17.49
N LEU A 9 28.99 9.10 -17.87
CA LEU A 9 29.30 9.40 -19.26
C LEU A 9 30.47 8.54 -19.76
N GLY A 10 30.21 7.24 -19.93
CA GLY A 10 31.08 6.27 -20.59
C GLY A 10 30.33 5.56 -21.70
N SER A 11 30.34 6.18 -22.91
CA SER A 11 30.31 5.62 -24.26
C SER A 11 29.54 4.32 -24.53
N ALA A 12 28.29 4.45 -25.04
CA ALA A 12 27.78 3.60 -26.12
C ALA A 12 26.84 4.46 -26.99
N ALA A 13 27.39 5.09 -28.00
CA ALA A 13 26.61 5.67 -29.09
C ALA A 13 25.98 4.53 -29.89
N LEU A 14 24.73 4.20 -29.61
CA LEU A 14 23.85 3.45 -30.48
C LEU A 14 22.80 4.43 -31.02
N ALA A 15 22.86 4.62 -32.34
CA ALA A 15 21.93 5.41 -33.13
C ALA A 15 20.49 4.95 -32.85
N LEU A 16 19.77 5.68 -32.05
CA LEU A 16 18.32 5.59 -31.93
C LEU A 16 17.73 6.65 -32.84
N GLY A 17 17.24 6.17 -33.99
CA GLY A 17 16.44 6.96 -34.90
C GLY A 17 15.33 7.67 -34.13
N SER A 18 15.19 8.96 -34.43
CA SER A 18 14.13 9.85 -33.96
C SER A 18 12.76 9.26 -34.24
N LEU A 19 12.20 8.56 -33.28
CA LEU A 19 10.77 8.38 -33.15
C LEU A 19 10.23 9.63 -32.45
N SER A 20 10.10 10.71 -33.24
CA SER A 20 9.22 11.83 -32.90
C SER A 20 7.77 11.32 -32.96
N GLY A 21 7.35 10.65 -31.92
CA GLY A 21 5.99 10.21 -31.69
C GLY A 21 5.38 11.06 -30.60
N CYS A 22 4.56 12.04 -31.00
CA CYS A 22 3.50 12.71 -30.23
C CYS A 22 3.76 12.87 -28.74
N SER A 23 4.41 13.97 -28.35
CA SER A 23 4.22 14.58 -27.03
C SER A 23 2.86 15.31 -27.01
N GLY A 24 1.78 14.56 -27.25
CA GLY A 24 0.48 14.88 -26.67
C GLY A 24 0.64 14.68 -25.17
N THR A 25 0.14 15.59 -24.37
CA THR A 25 -0.12 15.44 -22.94
C THR A 25 -0.80 14.07 -22.77
N ALA A 26 -0.02 13.03 -22.47
CA ALA A 26 -0.60 11.77 -22.05
C ALA A 26 -1.39 12.13 -20.79
N ASP A 27 -2.72 12.14 -20.90
CA ASP A 27 -3.60 12.31 -19.78
C ASP A 27 -3.05 11.37 -18.70
N ASN A 28 -2.65 11.92 -17.56
CA ASN A 28 -2.19 11.13 -16.43
C ASN A 28 -3.40 10.38 -15.87
N ALA A 29 -3.81 9.35 -16.61
CA ALA A 29 -5.02 8.59 -16.34
C ALA A 29 -4.93 7.88 -14.98
N TYR A 30 -3.71 7.49 -14.56
CA TYR A 30 -3.47 6.97 -13.22
C TYR A 30 -3.71 8.05 -12.17
N GLY A 31 -3.12 9.23 -12.32
CA GLY A 31 -3.32 10.37 -11.42
C GLY A 31 -4.79 10.78 -11.33
N THR A 32 -5.48 10.86 -12.46
CA THR A 32 -6.93 11.16 -12.52
C THR A 32 -7.74 10.09 -11.76
N THR A 33 -7.41 8.81 -11.95
CA THR A 33 -8.06 7.71 -11.25
C THR A 33 -7.80 7.78 -9.73
N MET A 34 -6.55 8.04 -9.33
CA MET A 34 -6.19 8.18 -7.92
C MET A 34 -6.87 9.40 -7.28
N THR A 35 -6.96 10.52 -7.97
CA THR A 35 -7.69 11.72 -7.51
C THR A 35 -9.17 11.40 -7.28
N ARG A 36 -9.82 10.67 -8.19
CA ARG A 36 -11.21 10.24 -8.03
C ARG A 36 -11.40 9.28 -6.85
N LEU A 37 -10.51 8.29 -6.70
CA LEU A 37 -10.57 7.34 -5.59
C LEU A 37 -10.40 8.03 -4.24
N ARG A 38 -9.56 9.06 -4.17
CA ARG A 38 -9.26 9.84 -2.97
C ARG A 38 -10.12 11.09 -2.82
N ALA A 39 -11.11 11.31 -3.69
CA ALA A 39 -12.01 12.44 -3.56
C ALA A 39 -12.75 12.42 -2.21
N PRO A 40 -12.96 13.58 -1.57
CA PRO A 40 -13.79 13.68 -0.37
C PRO A 40 -15.17 13.05 -0.57
N LEU A 41 -15.78 12.60 0.52
CA LEU A 41 -17.17 12.16 0.50
C LEU A 41 -18.08 13.36 0.24
N GLY A 42 -19.14 13.16 -0.55
CA GLY A 42 -20.19 14.16 -0.75
C GLY A 42 -21.03 14.36 0.52
N PRO A 43 -22.01 15.27 0.47
CA PRO A 43 -22.86 15.59 1.61
C PRO A 43 -23.80 14.46 2.02
N THR A 44 -24.12 13.55 1.09
CA THR A 44 -24.99 12.38 1.32
C THR A 44 -24.35 11.13 0.73
N PRO A 45 -23.24 10.64 1.32
CA PRO A 45 -22.55 9.47 0.80
C PRO A 45 -23.41 8.22 0.95
N ASP A 46 -23.33 7.36 -0.05
CA ASP A 46 -23.96 6.04 -0.05
C ASP A 46 -22.99 4.94 0.40
N LEU A 47 -23.46 3.69 0.37
CA LEU A 47 -22.65 2.54 0.78
C LEU A 47 -21.41 2.34 -0.12
N ARG A 48 -21.50 2.67 -1.41
CA ARG A 48 -20.38 2.56 -2.35
C ARG A 48 -19.29 3.57 -2.04
N ASP A 49 -19.66 4.74 -1.55
CA ASP A 49 -18.71 5.75 -1.08
C ASP A 49 -17.92 5.25 0.14
N PHE A 50 -18.57 4.59 1.09
CA PHE A 50 -17.89 4.00 2.24
C PHE A 50 -16.99 2.84 1.81
N VAL A 51 -17.42 1.99 0.89
CA VAL A 51 -16.59 0.93 0.29
C VAL A 51 -15.39 1.53 -0.44
N ARG A 52 -15.57 2.62 -1.18
CA ARG A 52 -14.44 3.35 -1.82
C ARG A 52 -13.39 3.75 -0.80
N TYR A 53 -13.78 4.26 0.37
CA TYR A 53 -12.84 4.60 1.45
C TYR A 53 -12.22 3.34 2.07
N ALA A 54 -12.96 2.25 2.21
CA ALA A 54 -12.42 0.96 2.64
C ALA A 54 -11.29 0.48 1.73
N THR A 55 -11.44 0.60 0.41
CA THR A 55 -10.42 0.17 -0.55
C THR A 55 -9.12 1.00 -0.53
N LEU A 56 -9.10 2.13 0.18
CA LEU A 56 -7.87 2.89 0.42
C LEU A 56 -7.01 2.31 1.56
N ALA A 57 -7.44 1.24 2.22
CA ALA A 57 -6.69 0.57 3.26
C ALA A 57 -5.36 -0.02 2.76
N PRO A 58 -4.30 -0.04 3.59
CA PRO A 58 -3.07 -0.73 3.25
C PRO A 58 -3.32 -2.23 3.14
N ASN A 59 -2.63 -2.88 2.19
CA ASN A 59 -2.67 -4.33 2.04
C ASN A 59 -1.39 -4.83 1.36
N GLY A 60 -1.05 -6.11 1.56
CA GLY A 60 0.15 -6.72 1.02
C GLY A 60 0.21 -6.58 -0.50
N HIS A 61 1.33 -6.11 -1.05
CA HIS A 61 1.57 -5.90 -2.49
C HIS A 61 0.45 -5.16 -3.25
N ASN A 62 -0.44 -4.44 -2.54
CA ASN A 62 -1.64 -3.83 -3.11
C ASN A 62 -2.50 -4.86 -3.88
N THR A 63 -2.61 -6.07 -3.34
CA THR A 63 -3.36 -7.16 -3.98
C THR A 63 -4.86 -6.93 -3.96
N GLN A 64 -5.36 -6.01 -3.11
CA GLN A 64 -6.80 -5.72 -2.94
C GLN A 64 -7.59 -7.00 -2.60
N PRO A 65 -7.24 -7.73 -1.50
CA PRO A 65 -7.67 -9.10 -1.26
C PRO A 65 -9.04 -9.18 -0.58
N TRP A 66 -10.00 -8.38 -1.01
CA TRP A 66 -11.32 -8.26 -0.40
C TRP A 66 -12.45 -8.31 -1.42
N ARG A 67 -13.56 -8.85 -0.97
CA ARG A 67 -14.85 -8.79 -1.63
C ARG A 67 -15.86 -8.17 -0.67
N PHE A 68 -16.62 -7.20 -1.16
CA PHE A 68 -17.65 -6.53 -0.38
C PHE A 68 -19.03 -7.02 -0.83
N ALA A 69 -19.87 -7.40 0.13
CA ALA A 69 -21.26 -7.73 -0.12
C ALA A 69 -22.18 -6.84 0.72
N ALA A 70 -23.10 -6.15 0.07
CA ALA A 70 -24.12 -5.38 0.78
C ALA A 70 -25.08 -6.32 1.51
N THR A 71 -25.45 -5.96 2.74
CA THR A 71 -26.46 -6.61 3.54
C THR A 71 -27.63 -5.64 3.80
N PRO A 72 -28.77 -6.09 4.32
CA PRO A 72 -29.88 -5.19 4.66
C PRO A 72 -29.50 -4.10 5.66
N THR A 73 -28.51 -4.35 6.52
CA THR A 73 -28.10 -3.44 7.61
C THR A 73 -26.69 -2.86 7.43
N GLY A 74 -25.93 -3.31 6.42
CA GLY A 74 -24.54 -2.86 6.28
C GLY A 74 -23.76 -3.53 5.16
N VAL A 75 -22.55 -4.03 5.48
CA VAL A 75 -21.63 -4.64 4.52
C VAL A 75 -20.87 -5.80 5.16
N ASP A 76 -20.75 -6.89 4.44
CA ASP A 76 -19.78 -7.94 4.75
C ASP A 76 -18.51 -7.76 3.93
N ILE A 77 -17.34 -7.94 4.57
CA ILE A 77 -16.03 -8.02 3.90
C ILE A 77 -15.53 -9.44 4.02
N MET A 78 -15.31 -10.08 2.87
CA MET A 78 -14.79 -11.43 2.78
C MET A 78 -13.41 -11.44 2.12
N PRO A 79 -12.49 -12.34 2.51
CA PRO A 79 -11.22 -12.49 1.82
C PRO A 79 -11.43 -12.97 0.38
N ASP A 80 -10.63 -12.43 -0.53
CA ASP A 80 -10.45 -13.00 -1.86
C ASP A 80 -9.14 -13.80 -1.88
N LEU A 81 -9.23 -15.08 -1.54
CA LEU A 81 -8.08 -15.98 -1.44
C LEU A 81 -7.35 -16.20 -2.79
N SER A 82 -7.97 -15.83 -3.92
CA SER A 82 -7.28 -15.84 -5.22
C SER A 82 -6.20 -14.75 -5.32
N ARG A 83 -6.24 -13.77 -4.40
CA ARG A 83 -5.33 -12.61 -4.33
C ARG A 83 -4.35 -12.70 -3.15
N ARG A 84 -4.27 -13.85 -2.51
CA ARG A 84 -3.30 -14.09 -1.42
C ARG A 84 -1.87 -14.12 -1.94
N THR A 85 -0.93 -13.93 -1.03
CA THR A 85 0.52 -13.97 -1.28
C THR A 85 1.16 -15.07 -0.41
N PRO A 86 0.95 -16.36 -0.74
CA PRO A 86 1.26 -17.47 0.15
C PRO A 86 2.75 -17.67 0.44
N VAL A 87 3.65 -17.03 -0.30
CA VAL A 87 5.09 -17.11 -0.02
C VAL A 87 5.50 -16.09 1.04
N VAL A 88 5.00 -14.84 0.95
CA VAL A 88 5.34 -13.79 1.94
C VAL A 88 4.37 -13.75 3.12
N ASP A 89 3.20 -14.35 2.99
CA ASP A 89 2.12 -14.36 3.98
C ASP A 89 1.45 -15.74 4.00
N PRO A 90 2.18 -16.80 4.44
CA PRO A 90 1.74 -18.19 4.31
C PRO A 90 0.51 -18.53 5.15
N ASP A 91 0.31 -17.83 6.25
CA ASP A 91 -0.82 -17.98 7.18
C ASP A 91 -1.93 -16.94 6.97
N ASP A 92 -1.86 -16.14 5.91
CA ASP A 92 -2.81 -15.06 5.59
C ASP A 92 -2.93 -13.97 6.68
N HIS A 93 -1.95 -13.87 7.58
CA HIS A 93 -1.95 -12.89 8.67
C HIS A 93 -2.10 -11.46 8.16
N HIS A 94 -1.27 -11.04 7.20
CA HIS A 94 -1.31 -9.69 6.63
C HIS A 94 -2.56 -9.48 5.76
N LEU A 95 -3.07 -10.55 5.13
CA LEU A 95 -4.33 -10.48 4.42
C LEU A 95 -5.45 -10.07 5.37
N PHE A 96 -5.62 -10.77 6.51
CA PHE A 96 -6.66 -10.43 7.49
C PHE A 96 -6.43 -9.09 8.17
N VAL A 97 -5.18 -8.69 8.46
CA VAL A 97 -4.85 -7.33 8.91
C VAL A 97 -5.33 -6.30 7.88
N GLY A 98 -5.12 -6.55 6.59
CA GLY A 98 -5.61 -5.69 5.51
C GLY A 98 -7.14 -5.56 5.49
N LEU A 99 -7.86 -6.68 5.68
CA LEU A 99 -9.32 -6.66 5.79
C LEU A 99 -9.79 -5.85 7.00
N GLY A 100 -9.12 -6.01 8.15
CA GLY A 100 -9.39 -5.21 9.35
C GLY A 100 -9.18 -3.71 9.10
N CYS A 101 -8.10 -3.33 8.42
CA CYS A 101 -7.87 -1.93 8.03
C CYS A 101 -8.97 -1.40 7.09
N ALA A 102 -9.48 -2.23 6.18
CA ALA A 102 -10.58 -1.85 5.30
C ALA A 102 -11.90 -1.67 6.07
N ALA A 103 -12.16 -2.56 7.03
CA ALA A 103 -13.32 -2.46 7.92
C ALA A 103 -13.29 -1.18 8.75
N GLU A 104 -12.14 -0.84 9.33
CA GLU A 104 -11.95 0.38 10.12
C GLU A 104 -12.12 1.64 9.26
N ASN A 105 -11.55 1.69 8.06
CA ASN A 105 -11.75 2.81 7.15
C ASN A 105 -13.25 3.01 6.81
N LEU A 106 -13.98 1.92 6.57
CA LEU A 106 -15.41 1.98 6.31
C LEU A 106 -16.17 2.50 7.53
N ALA A 107 -15.87 1.98 8.71
CA ALA A 107 -16.50 2.36 9.97
C ALA A 107 -16.28 3.84 10.29
N ILE A 108 -15.06 4.34 10.12
CA ILE A 108 -14.72 5.75 10.31
C ILE A 108 -15.47 6.62 9.30
N ALA A 109 -15.50 6.23 8.03
CA ALA A 109 -16.20 6.98 6.98
C ALA A 109 -17.71 7.04 7.24
N ALA A 110 -18.31 5.92 7.64
CA ALA A 110 -19.73 5.84 7.98
C ALA A 110 -20.05 6.66 9.25
N SER A 111 -19.23 6.52 10.30
CA SER A 111 -19.38 7.26 11.57
C SER A 111 -19.32 8.78 11.35
N ALA A 112 -18.41 9.25 10.51
CA ALA A 112 -18.28 10.66 10.14
C ALA A 112 -19.53 11.22 9.41
N ASN A 113 -20.36 10.35 8.87
CA ASN A 113 -21.59 10.69 8.18
C ASN A 113 -22.86 10.26 8.97
N GLY A 114 -22.74 10.13 10.28
CA GLY A 114 -23.88 9.84 11.16
C GLY A 114 -24.39 8.38 11.10
N ARG A 115 -23.56 7.48 10.59
CA ARG A 115 -23.85 6.04 10.54
C ARG A 115 -22.81 5.26 11.36
N PRO A 116 -22.89 5.24 12.69
CA PRO A 116 -21.96 4.48 13.52
C PRO A 116 -21.99 3.01 13.13
N ALA A 117 -20.80 2.39 13.06
CA ALA A 117 -20.62 1.02 12.68
C ALA A 117 -20.35 0.12 13.88
N SER A 118 -20.88 -1.10 13.85
CA SER A 118 -20.49 -2.22 14.70
C SER A 118 -19.77 -3.24 13.84
N ILE A 119 -18.56 -3.66 14.26
CA ILE A 119 -17.72 -4.59 13.52
C ILE A 119 -17.66 -5.90 14.28
N GLY A 120 -18.00 -7.00 13.61
CA GLY A 120 -17.86 -8.36 14.12
C GLY A 120 -17.01 -9.21 13.19
N PHE A 121 -16.19 -10.11 13.74
CA PHE A 121 -15.44 -11.09 12.98
C PHE A 121 -16.06 -12.49 13.18
N ASP A 122 -16.40 -13.13 12.08
CA ASP A 122 -16.88 -14.52 12.04
C ASP A 122 -15.78 -15.39 11.40
N PRO A 123 -15.13 -16.27 12.18
CA PRO A 123 -14.05 -17.12 11.66
C PRO A 123 -14.57 -18.33 10.87
N ALA A 124 -15.88 -18.52 10.73
CA ALA A 124 -16.42 -19.66 9.99
C ALA A 124 -16.08 -19.59 8.49
N GLY A 125 -15.81 -20.75 7.89
CA GLY A 125 -15.38 -20.84 6.50
C GLY A 125 -14.04 -20.14 6.25
N ASP A 126 -14.00 -19.25 5.26
CA ASP A 126 -12.80 -18.48 4.93
C ASP A 126 -12.63 -17.22 5.81
N GLY A 127 -13.50 -17.00 6.78
CA GLY A 127 -13.56 -15.81 7.61
C GLY A 127 -14.36 -14.67 6.96
N ARG A 128 -15.04 -13.87 7.80
CA ARG A 128 -15.89 -12.77 7.36
C ARG A 128 -15.88 -11.65 8.40
N ILE A 129 -15.76 -10.40 7.95
CA ILE A 129 -15.99 -9.24 8.80
C ILE A 129 -17.38 -8.69 8.48
N ALA A 130 -18.29 -8.77 9.45
CA ALA A 130 -19.63 -8.20 9.35
C ALA A 130 -19.61 -6.77 9.90
N ILE A 131 -20.13 -5.80 9.12
CA ILE A 131 -20.23 -4.40 9.51
C ILE A 131 -21.69 -3.99 9.46
N GLU A 132 -22.26 -3.71 10.62
CA GLU A 132 -23.63 -3.19 10.76
C GLU A 132 -23.58 -1.67 10.92
N LEU A 133 -24.42 -0.97 10.16
CA LEU A 133 -24.48 0.49 10.12
C LEU A 133 -25.76 0.98 10.79
N GLY A 134 -25.61 1.68 11.90
CA GLY A 134 -26.72 2.30 12.63
C GLY A 134 -27.04 3.70 12.12
N SER A 135 -27.73 4.46 12.99
CA SER A 135 -28.04 5.88 12.83
C SER A 135 -27.58 6.65 14.08
N GLY A 136 -26.96 7.80 13.90
CA GLY A 136 -26.44 8.57 15.04
C GLY A 136 -25.90 9.94 14.61
N ARG A 137 -25.18 10.58 15.54
CA ARG A 137 -24.51 11.85 15.24
C ARG A 137 -23.15 11.60 14.57
N PRO A 138 -22.74 12.46 13.62
CA PRO A 138 -21.40 12.40 13.04
C PRO A 138 -20.30 12.46 14.09
N ARG A 139 -19.28 11.57 13.94
CA ARG A 139 -18.07 11.50 14.77
C ARG A 139 -16.86 11.23 13.88
N ASP A 140 -15.66 11.28 14.44
CA ASP A 140 -14.40 10.87 13.75
C ASP A 140 -14.09 11.68 12.48
N LEU A 141 -14.58 12.91 12.37
CA LEU A 141 -14.41 13.75 11.18
C LEU A 141 -12.94 13.96 10.79
N ALA A 142 -12.04 14.06 11.76
CA ALA A 142 -10.60 14.24 11.51
C ALA A 142 -9.99 12.96 10.90
N LEU A 143 -10.32 11.79 11.46
CA LEU A 143 -9.88 10.49 10.96
C LEU A 143 -10.43 10.23 9.55
N CYS A 144 -11.72 10.53 9.31
CA CYS A 144 -12.32 10.39 7.99
C CYS A 144 -11.57 11.22 6.93
N ARG A 145 -11.19 12.46 7.25
CA ARG A 145 -10.38 13.30 6.36
C ARG A 145 -8.97 12.77 6.15
N ALA A 146 -8.40 12.04 7.10
CA ALA A 146 -7.08 11.45 6.99
C ALA A 146 -7.04 10.22 6.05
N ILE A 147 -8.13 9.48 5.89
CA ILE A 147 -8.19 8.28 5.03
C ILE A 147 -7.70 8.58 3.60
N PRO A 148 -8.24 9.55 2.85
CA PRO A 148 -7.76 9.84 1.50
C PRO A 148 -6.37 10.49 1.47
N ALA A 149 -5.90 11.09 2.56
CA ALA A 149 -4.57 11.69 2.64
C ALA A 149 -3.47 10.65 2.95
N ARG A 150 -3.83 9.53 3.60
CA ARG A 150 -2.87 8.48 3.94
C ARG A 150 -2.28 7.83 2.70
N GLN A 151 -0.98 7.65 2.68
CA GLN A 151 -0.26 6.90 1.65
C GLN A 151 0.91 6.12 2.27
N SER A 152 1.36 5.08 1.58
CA SER A 152 2.62 4.40 1.92
C SER A 152 3.77 5.19 1.31
N THR A 153 4.55 5.85 2.17
CA THR A 153 5.71 6.64 1.75
C THR A 153 6.88 5.71 1.48
N ARG A 154 7.48 5.84 0.31
CA ARG A 154 8.65 5.07 -0.14
C ARG A 154 9.84 5.97 -0.50
N SER A 155 9.75 7.25 -0.19
CA SER A 155 10.83 8.22 -0.31
C SER A 155 11.75 8.16 0.91
N LEU A 156 12.97 8.64 0.75
CA LEU A 156 13.88 8.83 1.88
C LEU A 156 13.28 9.86 2.86
N TYR A 157 13.45 9.58 4.14
CA TYR A 157 13.09 10.51 5.20
C TYR A 157 14.22 11.55 5.39
N ASP A 158 13.87 12.70 5.92
CA ASP A 158 14.80 13.83 6.12
C ASP A 158 15.69 13.70 7.38
N GLY A 159 15.57 12.59 8.11
CA GLY A 159 16.34 12.28 9.31
C GLY A 159 15.90 13.05 10.57
N ARG A 160 14.88 13.92 10.48
CA ARG A 160 14.36 14.60 11.66
C ARG A 160 13.66 13.65 12.62
N PRO A 161 13.83 13.79 13.93
CA PRO A 161 13.09 12.98 14.89
C PRO A 161 11.60 13.29 14.82
N VAL A 162 10.78 12.28 15.03
CA VAL A 162 9.32 12.45 15.16
C VAL A 162 9.03 13.23 16.46
N PRO A 163 8.21 14.29 16.44
CA PRO A 163 7.85 15.03 17.63
C PRO A 163 7.24 14.13 18.72
N VAL A 164 7.56 14.41 19.97
CA VAL A 164 7.08 13.61 21.12
C VAL A 164 5.54 13.55 21.18
N GLU A 165 4.87 14.63 20.83
CA GLU A 165 3.40 14.69 20.82
C GLU A 165 2.79 13.77 19.74
N ASP A 166 3.47 13.63 18.60
CA ASP A 166 3.03 12.70 17.55
C ASP A 166 3.25 11.25 18.00
N LEU A 167 4.38 10.94 18.64
CA LEU A 167 4.61 9.61 19.25
C LEU A 167 3.54 9.29 20.30
N ARG A 168 3.19 10.21 21.19
CA ARG A 168 2.11 10.04 22.16
C ARG A 168 0.74 9.87 21.50
N SER A 169 0.53 10.51 20.34
CA SER A 169 -0.72 10.34 19.57
C SER A 169 -0.82 8.94 19.00
N LEU A 170 0.29 8.36 18.51
CA LEU A 170 0.35 6.96 18.06
C LEU A 170 0.08 6.00 19.22
N GLU A 171 0.69 6.23 20.41
CA GLU A 171 0.45 5.41 21.58
C GLU A 171 -1.04 5.41 22.00
N ARG A 172 -1.68 6.58 22.00
CA ARG A 172 -3.11 6.69 22.28
C ARG A 172 -3.97 5.97 21.25
N ALA A 173 -3.63 6.09 19.97
CA ALA A 173 -4.38 5.43 18.90
C ALA A 173 -4.28 3.90 18.97
N ALA A 174 -3.15 3.38 19.44
CA ALA A 174 -2.91 1.94 19.58
C ALA A 174 -3.40 1.35 20.93
N ALA A 175 -3.94 2.17 21.81
CA ALA A 175 -4.42 1.73 23.14
C ALA A 175 -5.76 0.98 23.03
N VAL A 176 -5.74 -0.18 22.36
CA VAL A 176 -6.89 -1.08 22.21
C VAL A 176 -6.57 -2.45 22.80
N PRO A 177 -7.57 -3.17 23.36
CA PRO A 177 -7.35 -4.49 23.93
C PRO A 177 -6.68 -5.47 22.95
N GLY A 178 -5.66 -6.18 23.41
CA GLY A 178 -4.94 -7.17 22.59
C GLY A 178 -3.90 -6.59 21.63
N VAL A 179 -3.67 -5.28 21.63
CA VAL A 179 -2.65 -4.62 20.81
C VAL A 179 -1.57 -4.01 21.70
N SER A 180 -0.30 -4.21 21.32
CA SER A 180 0.85 -3.55 21.93
C SER A 180 1.64 -2.78 20.87
N LEU A 181 1.76 -1.48 21.05
CA LEU A 181 2.60 -0.64 20.18
C LEU A 181 4.00 -0.51 20.80
N LEU A 182 5.02 -0.85 20.03
CA LEU A 182 6.43 -0.64 20.39
C LEU A 182 6.99 0.50 19.53
N LEU A 183 7.27 1.64 20.15
CA LEU A 183 7.95 2.77 19.51
C LEU A 183 9.46 2.63 19.72
N ILE A 184 10.19 2.25 18.65
CA ILE A 184 11.64 2.05 18.70
C ILE A 184 12.31 3.32 18.19
N THR A 185 12.74 4.17 19.12
CA THR A 185 13.38 5.46 18.82
C THR A 185 14.87 5.47 19.16
N ASP A 186 15.35 4.54 19.98
CA ASP A 186 16.76 4.48 20.35
C ASP A 186 17.62 3.86 19.24
N PRO A 187 18.80 4.46 18.92
CA PRO A 187 19.63 4.00 17.81
C PRO A 187 20.07 2.53 17.89
N PRO A 188 20.52 1.98 19.04
CA PRO A 188 20.94 0.59 19.10
C PRO A 188 19.82 -0.41 18.79
N ARG A 189 18.58 -0.13 19.17
CA ARG A 189 17.44 -1.00 18.82
C ARG A 189 17.06 -0.87 17.35
N ARG A 190 17.09 0.35 16.80
CA ARG A 190 16.84 0.55 15.37
C ARG A 190 17.86 -0.20 14.52
N GLU A 191 19.15 -0.17 14.91
CA GLU A 191 20.21 -0.88 14.21
C GLU A 191 19.97 -2.39 14.20
N ARG A 192 19.63 -2.99 15.36
CA ARG A 192 19.27 -4.42 15.42
C ARG A 192 18.06 -4.77 14.56
N VAL A 193 17.03 -3.90 14.48
CA VAL A 193 15.89 -4.12 13.59
C VAL A 193 16.35 -4.06 12.13
N LEU A 194 17.19 -3.10 11.77
CA LEU A 194 17.73 -2.98 10.42
C LEU A 194 18.54 -4.23 10.03
N GLU A 195 19.45 -4.69 10.89
CA GLU A 195 20.22 -5.94 10.67
C GLU A 195 19.29 -7.14 10.41
N THR A 196 18.22 -7.27 11.21
CA THR A 196 17.22 -8.34 11.04
C THR A 196 16.50 -8.22 9.70
N VAL A 197 16.09 -6.99 9.31
CA VAL A 197 15.42 -6.73 8.04
C VAL A 197 16.34 -7.06 6.86
N LEU A 198 17.61 -6.64 6.91
CA LEU A 198 18.58 -6.93 5.85
C LEU A 198 18.80 -8.43 5.69
N HIS A 199 18.98 -9.16 6.80
CA HIS A 199 19.14 -10.61 6.76
C HIS A 199 17.91 -11.32 6.20
N ALA A 200 16.72 -10.92 6.64
CA ALA A 200 15.46 -11.48 6.11
C ALA A 200 15.28 -11.19 4.62
N ASN A 201 15.62 -9.96 4.18
CA ASN A 201 15.57 -9.58 2.76
C ASN A 201 16.52 -10.43 1.91
N ASP A 202 17.74 -10.70 2.41
CA ASP A 202 18.70 -11.54 1.70
C ASP A 202 18.17 -12.96 1.49
N LEU A 203 17.53 -13.54 2.51
CA LEU A 203 16.91 -14.86 2.43
C LEU A 203 15.73 -14.86 1.43
N GLN A 204 14.89 -13.83 1.46
CA GLN A 204 13.77 -13.72 0.51
C GLN A 204 14.25 -13.59 -0.94
N MET A 205 15.32 -12.85 -1.18
CA MET A 205 15.86 -12.66 -2.52
C MET A 205 16.55 -13.91 -3.08
N GLU A 206 16.99 -14.83 -2.22
CA GLU A 206 17.50 -16.15 -2.62
C GLU A 206 16.39 -17.15 -2.95
N ASP A 207 15.16 -16.91 -2.52
CA ASP A 207 14.02 -17.78 -2.76
C ASP A 207 13.40 -17.53 -4.13
N PRO A 208 13.48 -18.47 -5.09
CA PRO A 208 12.83 -18.32 -6.39
C PRO A 208 11.31 -18.18 -6.31
N ALA A 209 10.67 -18.77 -5.29
CA ALA A 209 9.22 -18.68 -5.10
C ALA A 209 8.82 -17.24 -4.71
N PHE A 210 9.60 -16.61 -3.81
CA PHE A 210 9.42 -15.19 -3.47
C PHE A 210 9.55 -14.29 -4.71
N MET A 211 10.60 -14.49 -5.51
CA MET A 211 10.83 -13.69 -6.71
C MET A 211 9.71 -13.86 -7.75
N ALA A 212 9.18 -15.08 -7.89
CA ALA A 212 8.06 -15.36 -8.79
C ALA A 212 6.76 -14.70 -8.29
N GLU A 213 6.48 -14.76 -6.99
CA GLU A 213 5.31 -14.13 -6.38
C GLU A 213 5.38 -12.60 -6.49
N LEU A 214 6.52 -12.00 -6.16
CA LEU A 214 6.73 -10.56 -6.30
C LEU A 214 6.50 -10.12 -7.74
N MET A 215 7.08 -10.84 -8.72
CA MET A 215 6.94 -10.55 -10.15
C MET A 215 5.46 -10.59 -10.61
N ARG A 216 4.64 -11.46 -10.04
CA ARG A 216 3.20 -11.54 -10.32
C ARG A 216 2.49 -10.23 -9.99
N TRP A 217 2.91 -9.54 -8.92
CA TRP A 217 2.27 -8.33 -8.42
C TRP A 217 2.89 -7.04 -8.91
N LEU A 218 4.00 -7.05 -9.65
CA LEU A 218 4.59 -5.85 -10.24
C LEU A 218 3.80 -5.34 -11.44
N ARG A 219 3.64 -4.02 -11.52
CA ARG A 219 3.00 -3.29 -12.62
C ARG A 219 4.01 -2.28 -13.17
N PHE A 220 4.64 -2.62 -14.29
CA PHE A 220 5.77 -1.86 -14.85
C PHE A 220 5.36 -0.58 -15.59
N ASN A 221 4.07 -0.39 -15.84
CA ASN A 221 3.55 0.80 -16.52
C ASN A 221 2.12 1.11 -16.08
N GLU A 222 1.70 2.33 -16.41
CA GLU A 222 0.38 2.87 -16.08
C GLU A 222 -0.76 2.01 -16.61
N ALA A 223 -0.68 1.61 -17.88
CA ALA A 223 -1.72 0.81 -18.51
C ALA A 223 -1.93 -0.55 -17.82
N ALA A 224 -0.85 -1.17 -17.33
CA ALA A 224 -0.94 -2.40 -16.56
C ALA A 224 -1.60 -2.15 -15.18
N ALA A 225 -1.19 -1.09 -14.48
CA ALA A 225 -1.74 -0.73 -13.18
C ALA A 225 -3.24 -0.39 -13.26
N LEU A 226 -3.65 0.40 -14.23
CA LEU A 226 -5.06 0.77 -14.43
C LEU A 226 -5.93 -0.42 -14.86
N ARG A 227 -5.42 -1.29 -15.72
CA ARG A 227 -6.17 -2.45 -16.21
C ARG A 227 -6.50 -3.44 -15.11
N THR A 228 -5.58 -3.65 -14.16
CA THR A 228 -5.78 -4.62 -13.07
C THR A 228 -6.36 -3.98 -11.81
N GLY A 229 -6.14 -2.69 -11.59
CA GLY A 229 -6.55 -1.96 -10.39
C GLY A 229 -5.82 -2.43 -9.11
N ASP A 230 -4.73 -3.18 -9.27
CA ASP A 230 -3.98 -3.81 -8.17
C ASP A 230 -2.47 -3.82 -8.43
N GLY A 231 -1.72 -4.36 -7.48
CA GLY A 231 -0.29 -4.59 -7.60
C GLY A 231 0.56 -3.35 -7.28
N LEU A 232 1.86 -3.55 -7.40
CA LEU A 232 2.88 -2.55 -7.12
C LEU A 232 3.25 -1.80 -8.41
N TYR A 233 2.73 -0.61 -8.59
CA TYR A 233 3.07 0.23 -9.74
C TYR A 233 4.48 0.83 -9.56
N SER A 234 5.38 0.56 -10.52
CA SER A 234 6.79 0.95 -10.45
C SER A 234 7.01 2.44 -10.17
N ALA A 235 6.22 3.33 -10.78
CA ALA A 235 6.36 4.77 -10.54
C ALA A 235 6.05 5.16 -9.08
N CYS A 236 5.17 4.44 -8.39
CA CYS A 236 4.87 4.68 -6.96
C CYS A 236 6.03 4.30 -6.02
N SER A 237 7.03 3.56 -6.53
CA SER A 237 8.25 3.19 -5.80
C SER A 237 9.46 4.03 -6.25
N GLY A 238 9.26 5.08 -7.07
CA GLY A 238 10.34 5.87 -7.65
C GLY A 238 11.09 5.14 -8.78
N SER A 239 10.64 3.95 -9.19
CA SER A 239 11.27 3.18 -10.25
C SER A 239 10.80 3.65 -11.63
N ARG A 240 11.67 3.51 -12.63
CA ARG A 240 11.31 3.84 -14.02
C ARG A 240 10.22 2.92 -14.54
N THR A 241 9.33 3.48 -15.36
CA THR A 241 8.30 2.71 -16.06
C THR A 241 8.86 2.12 -17.36
N ALA A 242 8.34 0.96 -17.75
CA ALA A 242 8.74 0.25 -18.97
C ALA A 242 7.57 -0.58 -19.52
N PRO A 243 7.57 -0.94 -20.81
CA PRO A 243 6.68 -1.99 -21.30
C PRO A 243 6.80 -3.25 -20.46
N THR A 244 5.68 -3.93 -20.18
CA THR A 244 5.64 -5.06 -19.22
C THR A 244 6.65 -6.15 -19.56
N TRP A 245 6.81 -6.49 -20.85
CA TRP A 245 7.77 -7.51 -21.30
C TRP A 245 9.22 -7.12 -20.99
N LEU A 246 9.56 -5.82 -21.20
CA LEU A 246 10.90 -5.30 -20.93
C LEU A 246 11.14 -5.22 -19.42
N GLY A 247 10.15 -4.70 -18.66
CA GLY A 247 10.23 -4.63 -17.20
C GLY A 247 10.48 -6.00 -16.59
N LYS A 248 9.74 -7.03 -16.99
CA LYS A 248 9.94 -8.40 -16.51
C LYS A 248 11.35 -8.94 -16.82
N ARG A 249 11.88 -8.66 -18.01
CA ARG A 249 13.21 -9.12 -18.41
C ARG A 249 14.33 -8.40 -17.65
N MET A 250 14.14 -7.11 -17.42
CA MET A 250 15.16 -6.25 -16.79
C MET A 250 15.14 -6.30 -15.26
N PHE A 251 14.00 -6.64 -14.66
CA PHE A 251 13.83 -6.61 -13.21
C PHE A 251 14.91 -7.36 -12.44
N PRO A 252 15.29 -8.62 -12.78
CA PRO A 252 16.33 -9.34 -12.06
C PRO A 252 17.73 -8.70 -12.15
N LEU A 253 17.96 -7.81 -13.12
CA LEU A 253 19.24 -7.11 -13.27
C LEU A 253 19.36 -5.90 -12.36
N PHE A 254 18.24 -5.32 -11.94
CA PHE A 254 18.19 -4.11 -11.11
C PHE A 254 17.73 -4.39 -9.68
N PHE A 255 16.92 -5.42 -9.48
CA PHE A 255 16.47 -5.87 -8.18
C PHE A 255 17.46 -6.92 -7.65
N THR A 256 18.51 -6.43 -7.00
CA THR A 256 19.62 -7.25 -6.47
C THR A 256 19.75 -7.02 -4.98
N LYS A 257 20.38 -7.96 -4.26
CA LYS A 257 20.69 -7.81 -2.83
C LYS A 257 21.39 -6.48 -2.54
N THR A 258 22.40 -6.13 -3.33
CA THR A 258 23.14 -4.88 -3.18
C THR A 258 22.23 -3.67 -3.30
N SER A 259 21.37 -3.62 -4.34
CA SER A 259 20.47 -2.48 -4.54
C SER A 259 19.41 -2.35 -3.43
N GLU A 260 18.94 -3.47 -2.90
CA GLU A 260 17.98 -3.44 -1.78
C GLU A 260 18.67 -3.08 -0.45
N THR A 261 19.88 -3.61 -0.18
CA THR A 261 20.67 -3.19 0.98
C THR A 261 20.91 -1.69 0.98
N GLU A 262 21.31 -1.12 -0.16
CA GLU A 262 21.50 0.34 -0.31
C GLU A 262 20.21 1.12 -0.01
N ARG A 263 19.04 0.62 -0.40
CA ARG A 263 17.75 1.24 -0.12
C ARG A 263 17.37 1.23 1.36
N TYR A 264 17.67 0.13 2.07
CA TYR A 264 17.36 0.02 3.50
C TYR A 264 18.32 0.81 4.38
N THR A 265 19.55 1.06 3.90
CA THR A 265 20.61 1.75 4.66
C THR A 265 20.73 3.23 4.33
N ALA A 266 20.05 3.73 3.31
CA ALA A 266 20.03 5.14 2.91
C ALA A 266 19.08 5.96 3.77
#